data_58a68c8aeaeb355f7b6870d18b8597a4
#
_entry.id   58a68c8aeaeb355f7b6870d18b8597a4
#
_cell.length_a   1.000
_cell.length_b   1.000
_cell.length_c   1.000
_cell.angle_alpha   90.00
_cell.angle_beta   90.00
_cell.angle_gamma   90.00
#
_symmetry.space_group_name_H-M   'P 1'
#
loop_
_entity.id
_entity.type
_entity.pdbx_description
1 polymer ?
#
loop_
_entity_poly.entity_id
_entity_poly.type
_entity_poly.pdbx_seq_one_letter_code
_entity_poly.pdbx_strand_id
1 'polypeptide(L)'
;MIHPNMATTLNFITSDVAISHEMIQRALDEIVKITYNCLSIDGDTSTNDMVSVMANGLAGNEEICTTQDAGFAVFKQALYIVMMNMTRMLAKDGEGATKLLECTCKGAPDQETAIIVAKSVIRSPLFKCAMFGEDANWGRVLCAIGYADADFAIDTMDVDLSSAAGTLEVCRNGAGIDFSEEFAAKVLAEDEIYIDIDLKQGNGSAKAWGCDLTYDYVKINGDYRS
;
A
#
# COMPACT_ATOMS: atom_id res chain seq x y z
N MET A 1 11.99 -6.04 4.98
CA MET A 1 12.28 -4.64 4.60
C MET A 1 11.63 -4.37 3.27
N ILE A 2 10.69 -3.48 3.17
CA ILE A 2 10.28 -2.83 1.92
C ILE A 2 9.77 -1.46 2.30
N HIS A 3 10.45 -0.41 1.85
CA HIS A 3 10.05 0.97 2.08
C HIS A 3 10.75 1.86 1.06
N PRO A 4 10.24 1.97 -0.11
CA PRO A 4 11.04 2.42 -1.23
C PRO A 4 11.11 3.95 -1.35
N ASN A 5 12.06 4.39 -1.94
CA ASN A 5 12.44 4.34 -3.38
C ASN A 5 13.51 3.31 -3.75
N MET A 6 13.68 2.24 -3.05
CA MET A 6 14.46 1.05 -3.39
C MET A 6 14.39 0.13 -2.18
N ALA A 7 13.90 -1.06 -2.27
CA ALA A 7 13.61 -1.93 -1.15
C ALA A 7 14.00 -3.37 -1.42
N THR A 8 14.29 -4.19 -0.42
CA THR A 8 14.72 -5.58 -0.61
C THR A 8 13.63 -6.38 -1.31
N THR A 9 13.59 -6.26 -2.63
CA THR A 9 12.79 -7.15 -3.45
C THR A 9 13.57 -7.55 -4.70
N LEU A 10 13.54 -8.81 -5.03
CA LEU A 10 14.00 -9.33 -6.30
C LEU A 10 12.79 -9.79 -7.08
N ASN A 11 12.34 -8.96 -8.00
CA ASN A 11 11.11 -9.17 -8.72
C ASN A 11 11.35 -9.33 -10.21
N PHE A 12 10.84 -10.41 -10.79
CA PHE A 12 10.99 -10.75 -12.20
C PHE A 12 9.62 -10.94 -12.83
N ILE A 13 9.25 -10.03 -13.74
CA ILE A 13 7.99 -10.08 -14.48
C ILE A 13 8.30 -10.42 -15.93
N THR A 14 7.63 -11.40 -16.50
CA THR A 14 7.82 -11.82 -17.90
C THR A 14 6.53 -11.64 -18.69
N SER A 15 6.66 -11.29 -19.97
CA SER A 15 5.56 -11.12 -20.93
C SER A 15 5.99 -11.61 -22.29
N ASP A 16 5.03 -11.96 -23.11
CA ASP A 16 5.23 -12.28 -24.53
C ASP A 16 4.91 -11.12 -25.48
N VAL A 17 4.49 -9.97 -24.95
CA VAL A 17 4.12 -8.79 -25.75
C VAL A 17 5.30 -8.26 -26.57
N ALA A 18 5.04 -7.84 -27.82
CA ALA A 18 5.99 -7.07 -28.61
C ALA A 18 5.91 -5.59 -28.17
N ILE A 19 6.95 -5.11 -27.47
CA ILE A 19 7.03 -3.76 -26.89
C ILE A 19 8.48 -3.32 -26.80
N SER A 20 8.77 -2.06 -27.10
CA SER A 20 10.11 -1.52 -27.02
C SER A 20 10.60 -1.40 -25.55
N HIS A 21 11.92 -1.49 -25.35
CA HIS A 21 12.54 -1.31 -24.05
C HIS A 21 12.15 0.02 -23.39
N GLU A 22 12.09 1.10 -24.17
CA GLU A 22 11.71 2.44 -23.68
C GLU A 22 10.29 2.44 -23.11
N MET A 23 9.35 1.76 -23.77
CA MET A 23 7.96 1.70 -23.33
C MET A 23 7.77 0.79 -22.11
N ILE A 24 8.54 -0.31 -22.00
CA ILE A 24 8.58 -1.12 -20.76
C ILE A 24 9.08 -0.26 -19.61
N GLN A 25 10.21 0.42 -19.77
CA GLN A 25 10.80 1.25 -18.72
C GLN A 25 9.83 2.35 -18.28
N ARG A 26 9.20 3.03 -19.25
CA ARG A 26 8.23 4.07 -18.95
C ARG A 26 7.01 3.55 -18.17
N ALA A 27 6.45 2.43 -18.57
CA ALA A 27 5.34 1.81 -17.84
C ALA A 27 5.77 1.43 -16.41
N LEU A 28 6.95 0.84 -16.25
CA LEU A 28 7.49 0.47 -14.95
C LEU A 28 7.70 1.67 -14.04
N ASP A 29 8.30 2.77 -14.54
CA ASP A 29 8.55 4.00 -13.80
C ASP A 29 7.26 4.67 -13.29
N GLU A 30 6.18 4.56 -14.04
CA GLU A 30 4.88 5.07 -13.62
C GLU A 30 4.21 4.18 -12.56
N ILE A 31 4.26 2.86 -12.76
CA ILE A 31 3.51 1.90 -11.94
C ILE A 31 4.20 1.62 -10.62
N VAL A 32 5.53 1.57 -10.57
CA VAL A 32 6.26 1.33 -9.33
C VAL A 32 5.94 2.37 -8.24
N LYS A 33 5.64 3.61 -8.65
CA LYS A 33 5.30 4.70 -7.73
C LYS A 33 4.00 4.48 -6.96
N ILE A 34 3.05 3.77 -7.55
CA ILE A 34 1.71 3.52 -6.99
C ILE A 34 1.50 2.06 -6.57
N THR A 35 2.55 1.26 -6.60
CA THR A 35 2.57 -0.14 -6.16
C THR A 35 3.67 -0.37 -5.14
N TYR A 36 4.84 -0.86 -5.53
CA TYR A 36 5.93 -1.19 -4.60
C TYR A 36 6.41 0.01 -3.76
N ASN A 37 6.41 1.23 -4.32
CA ASN A 37 6.73 2.44 -3.56
C ASN A 37 5.67 2.81 -2.52
N CYS A 38 4.54 2.14 -2.51
CA CYS A 38 3.48 2.28 -1.51
C CYS A 38 3.40 1.09 -0.54
N LEU A 39 4.42 0.23 -0.51
CA LEU A 39 4.50 -0.92 0.39
C LEU A 39 5.50 -0.65 1.52
N SER A 40 5.16 -1.03 2.75
CA SER A 40 6.08 -0.98 3.89
C SER A 40 5.81 -2.12 4.86
N ILE A 41 6.86 -2.85 5.25
CA ILE A 41 6.81 -3.88 6.30
C ILE A 41 7.25 -3.28 7.63
N ASP A 42 8.46 -2.74 7.71
CA ASP A 42 9.08 -2.21 8.93
C ASP A 42 9.56 -0.75 8.84
N GLY A 43 9.42 -0.14 7.68
CA GLY A 43 9.86 1.24 7.44
C GLY A 43 11.30 1.38 7.01
N ASP A 44 12.09 0.31 7.01
CA ASP A 44 13.47 0.32 6.57
C ASP A 44 13.59 0.04 5.06
N THR A 45 14.67 0.52 4.45
CA THR A 45 15.00 0.30 3.04
C THR A 45 16.20 -0.63 2.91
N SER A 46 16.24 -1.40 1.82
CA SER A 46 17.38 -2.22 1.47
C SER A 46 18.32 -1.50 0.52
N THR A 47 19.49 -2.08 0.32
CA THR A 47 20.52 -1.59 -0.62
C THR A 47 20.51 -2.31 -1.96
N ASN A 48 19.69 -3.36 -2.13
CA ASN A 48 19.82 -4.32 -3.24
C ASN A 48 18.46 -4.71 -3.84
N ASP A 49 17.64 -3.72 -4.23
CA ASP A 49 16.33 -3.98 -4.78
C ASP A 49 16.32 -3.94 -6.30
N MET A 50 15.55 -4.83 -6.88
CA MET A 50 15.40 -4.90 -8.32
C MET A 50 13.99 -5.32 -8.71
N VAL A 51 13.39 -4.56 -9.64
CA VAL A 51 12.21 -5.01 -10.40
C VAL A 51 12.62 -5.07 -11.86
N SER A 52 12.53 -6.23 -12.45
CA SER A 52 12.85 -6.47 -13.86
C SER A 52 11.62 -6.92 -14.63
N VAL A 53 11.34 -6.25 -15.75
CA VAL A 53 10.27 -6.63 -16.69
C VAL A 53 10.90 -7.03 -18.01
N MET A 54 10.61 -8.23 -18.46
CA MET A 54 11.17 -8.81 -19.68
C MET A 54 10.04 -9.19 -20.64
N ALA A 55 10.18 -8.85 -21.92
CA ALA A 55 9.24 -9.23 -22.97
C ALA A 55 9.96 -9.88 -24.14
N ASN A 56 9.42 -10.98 -24.67
CA ASN A 56 10.04 -11.75 -25.75
C ASN A 56 9.42 -11.51 -27.15
N GLY A 57 8.33 -10.74 -27.24
CA GLY A 57 7.71 -10.36 -28.51
C GLY A 57 6.92 -11.45 -29.24
N LEU A 58 6.61 -12.58 -28.58
CA LEU A 58 5.95 -13.74 -29.22
C LEU A 58 4.42 -13.66 -29.26
N ALA A 59 3.80 -12.62 -28.68
CA ALA A 59 2.33 -12.45 -28.67
C ALA A 59 1.73 -12.15 -30.04
N GLY A 60 2.55 -11.77 -31.04
CA GLY A 60 2.11 -11.50 -32.39
C GLY A 60 1.37 -10.17 -32.59
N ASN A 61 1.41 -9.28 -31.60
CA ASN A 61 0.93 -7.91 -31.74
C ASN A 61 1.93 -7.02 -32.52
N GLU A 62 1.47 -5.90 -33.07
CA GLU A 62 2.37 -4.85 -33.53
C GLU A 62 3.20 -4.33 -32.35
N GLU A 63 4.49 -4.06 -32.59
CA GLU A 63 5.39 -3.59 -31.55
C GLU A 63 4.92 -2.24 -30.98
N ILE A 64 4.77 -2.16 -29.68
CA ILE A 64 4.41 -0.94 -28.95
C ILE A 64 5.67 -0.07 -28.80
N CYS A 65 5.74 1.01 -29.59
CA CYS A 65 6.91 1.90 -29.64
C CYS A 65 6.66 3.29 -29.06
N THR A 66 5.40 3.67 -28.85
CA THR A 66 5.01 4.99 -28.33
C THR A 66 3.88 4.88 -27.29
N THR A 67 3.72 5.94 -26.49
CA THR A 67 2.63 6.05 -25.52
C THR A 67 1.25 6.24 -26.18
N GLN A 68 1.21 6.60 -27.45
CA GLN A 68 -0.01 6.78 -28.25
C GLN A 68 -0.52 5.45 -28.84
N ASP A 69 0.31 4.42 -28.87
CA ASP A 69 -0.10 3.12 -29.36
C ASP A 69 -1.17 2.54 -28.41
N ALA A 70 -2.27 2.06 -28.97
CA ALA A 70 -3.42 1.56 -28.20
C ALA A 70 -3.01 0.44 -27.22
N GLY A 71 -2.03 -0.38 -27.62
CA GLY A 71 -1.46 -1.45 -26.80
C GLY A 71 -0.75 -0.95 -25.53
N PHE A 72 -0.20 0.27 -25.50
CA PHE A 72 0.55 0.78 -24.35
C PHE A 72 -0.33 0.92 -23.11
N ALA A 73 -1.53 1.47 -23.24
CA ALA A 73 -2.46 1.60 -22.12
C ALA A 73 -2.89 0.23 -21.58
N VAL A 74 -3.11 -0.74 -22.47
CA VAL A 74 -3.47 -2.13 -22.10
C VAL A 74 -2.32 -2.81 -21.36
N PHE A 75 -1.09 -2.72 -21.91
CA PHE A 75 0.11 -3.26 -21.25
C PHE A 75 0.32 -2.65 -19.87
N LYS A 76 0.23 -1.31 -19.77
CA LYS A 76 0.37 -0.60 -18.50
C LYS A 76 -0.67 -1.04 -17.46
N GLN A 77 -1.92 -1.22 -17.87
CA GLN A 77 -2.98 -1.71 -16.99
C GLN A 77 -2.72 -3.15 -16.52
N ALA A 78 -2.27 -4.04 -17.42
CA ALA A 78 -1.92 -5.40 -17.08
C ALA A 78 -0.73 -5.45 -16.11
N LEU A 79 0.31 -4.66 -16.37
CA LEU A 79 1.48 -4.54 -15.48
C LEU A 79 1.07 -4.01 -14.09
N TYR A 80 0.19 -3.00 -14.04
CA TYR A 80 -0.37 -2.49 -12.78
C TYR A 80 -1.08 -3.59 -11.98
N ILE A 81 -1.94 -4.39 -12.61
CA ILE A 81 -2.67 -5.47 -11.94
C ILE A 81 -1.71 -6.50 -11.36
N VAL A 82 -0.70 -6.91 -12.14
CA VAL A 82 0.32 -7.85 -11.69
C VAL A 82 1.10 -7.29 -10.50
N MET A 83 1.65 -6.08 -10.64
CA MET A 83 2.47 -5.46 -9.59
C MET A 83 1.65 -5.15 -8.33
N MET A 84 0.40 -4.73 -8.46
CA MET A 84 -0.49 -4.51 -7.31
C MET A 84 -0.76 -5.82 -6.55
N ASN A 85 -1.06 -6.91 -7.24
CA ASN A 85 -1.26 -8.21 -6.61
C ASN A 85 0.02 -8.70 -5.90
N MET A 86 1.18 -8.53 -6.53
CA MET A 86 2.46 -8.88 -5.92
C MET A 86 2.76 -7.99 -4.70
N THR A 87 2.42 -6.70 -4.74
CA THR A 87 2.53 -5.79 -3.59
C THR A 87 1.72 -6.31 -2.40
N ARG A 88 0.48 -6.76 -2.63
CA ARG A 88 -0.37 -7.34 -1.57
C ARG A 88 0.21 -8.65 -1.03
N MET A 89 0.72 -9.53 -1.91
CA MET A 89 1.36 -10.77 -1.50
C MET A 89 2.60 -10.51 -0.65
N LEU A 90 3.46 -9.58 -1.05
CA LEU A 90 4.64 -9.17 -0.28
C LEU A 90 4.26 -8.57 1.08
N ALA A 91 3.20 -7.76 1.14
CA ALA A 91 2.71 -7.22 2.41
C ALA A 91 2.22 -8.33 3.35
N LYS A 92 1.48 -9.31 2.82
CA LYS A 92 0.94 -10.44 3.57
C LYS A 92 2.03 -11.39 4.09
N ASP A 93 3.15 -11.49 3.37
CA ASP A 93 4.30 -12.34 3.67
C ASP A 93 5.41 -11.60 4.47
N GLY A 94 5.08 -10.49 5.10
CA GLY A 94 6.01 -9.77 5.99
C GLY A 94 6.47 -10.65 7.16
N GLU A 95 7.70 -10.42 7.67
CA GLU A 95 8.28 -11.23 8.75
C GLU A 95 7.35 -11.29 9.97
N GLY A 96 6.83 -12.48 10.24
CA GLY A 96 5.93 -12.74 11.37
C GLY A 96 4.56 -12.06 11.28
N ALA A 97 4.17 -11.56 10.10
CA ALA A 97 2.87 -10.92 9.88
C ALA A 97 1.70 -11.89 10.07
N THR A 98 0.62 -11.40 10.65
CA THR A 98 -0.66 -12.13 10.77
C THR A 98 -1.78 -11.47 9.98
N LYS A 99 -1.66 -10.18 9.64
CA LYS A 99 -2.69 -9.43 8.92
C LYS A 99 -2.10 -8.61 7.78
N LEU A 100 -2.79 -8.64 6.62
CA LEU A 100 -2.56 -7.69 5.55
C LEU A 100 -3.29 -6.38 5.88
N LEU A 101 -2.60 -5.26 5.79
CA LEU A 101 -3.16 -3.93 5.95
C LEU A 101 -3.16 -3.20 4.60
N GLU A 102 -4.30 -2.70 4.16
CA GLU A 102 -4.43 -1.85 2.98
C GLU A 102 -5.03 -0.52 3.40
N CYS A 103 -4.29 0.57 3.26
CA CYS A 103 -4.76 1.92 3.55
C CYS A 103 -5.08 2.65 2.24
N THR A 104 -6.33 3.09 2.10
CA THR A 104 -6.78 3.96 1.01
C THR A 104 -6.95 5.37 1.53
N CYS A 105 -6.24 6.33 0.96
CA CYS A 105 -6.50 7.76 1.16
C CYS A 105 -7.16 8.32 -0.09
N LYS A 106 -8.32 8.94 0.06
CA LYS A 106 -9.06 9.64 -0.99
C LYS A 106 -9.39 11.07 -0.56
N GLY A 107 -9.89 11.87 -1.49
CA GLY A 107 -10.24 13.25 -1.20
C GLY A 107 -9.06 14.15 -0.84
N ALA A 108 -7.83 13.75 -1.16
CA ALA A 108 -6.63 14.56 -0.94
C ALA A 108 -6.52 15.69 -1.99
N PRO A 109 -5.80 16.78 -1.69
CA PRO A 109 -5.53 17.84 -2.67
C PRO A 109 -4.97 17.30 -3.98
N ASP A 110 -4.04 16.35 -3.91
CA ASP A 110 -3.43 15.67 -5.05
C ASP A 110 -3.03 14.23 -4.71
N GLN A 111 -2.55 13.49 -5.72
CA GLN A 111 -2.15 12.09 -5.56
C GLN A 111 -0.92 11.92 -4.64
N GLU A 112 0.03 12.84 -4.69
CA GLU A 112 1.25 12.79 -3.89
C GLU A 112 0.91 12.89 -2.39
N THR A 113 0.06 13.84 -2.01
CA THR A 113 -0.49 13.98 -0.65
C THR A 113 -1.20 12.69 -0.22
N ALA A 114 -2.02 12.10 -1.09
CA ALA A 114 -2.71 10.84 -0.78
C ALA A 114 -1.73 9.69 -0.51
N ILE A 115 -0.64 9.58 -1.29
CA ILE A 115 0.42 8.59 -1.08
C ILE A 115 1.10 8.81 0.27
N ILE A 116 1.49 10.05 0.59
CA ILE A 116 2.18 10.39 1.83
C ILE A 116 1.31 10.02 3.04
N VAL A 117 0.03 10.39 3.02
CA VAL A 117 -0.91 10.09 4.10
C VAL A 117 -1.11 8.59 4.28
N ALA A 118 -1.43 7.86 3.21
CA ALA A 118 -1.64 6.41 3.28
C ALA A 118 -0.38 5.67 3.79
N LYS A 119 0.80 6.04 3.29
CA LYS A 119 2.08 5.49 3.76
C LYS A 119 2.37 5.82 5.21
N SER A 120 2.04 7.02 5.68
CA SER A 120 2.26 7.40 7.08
C SER A 120 1.53 6.48 8.04
N VAL A 121 0.30 6.08 7.72
CA VAL A 121 -0.48 5.12 8.52
C VAL A 121 0.14 3.73 8.48
N ILE A 122 0.43 3.22 7.28
CA ILE A 122 0.98 1.86 7.10
C ILE A 122 2.37 1.71 7.76
N ARG A 123 3.16 2.77 7.84
CA ARG A 123 4.48 2.78 8.47
C ARG A 123 4.46 2.91 9.99
N SER A 124 3.35 3.32 10.58
CA SER A 124 3.28 3.60 12.01
C SER A 124 3.40 2.31 12.85
N PRO A 125 4.50 2.10 13.60
CA PRO A 125 4.62 0.92 14.46
C PRO A 125 3.48 0.82 15.47
N LEU A 126 3.05 1.97 16.01
CA LEU A 126 1.99 2.02 17.02
C LEU A 126 0.64 1.59 16.44
N PHE A 127 0.32 2.02 15.21
CA PHE A 127 -0.87 1.57 14.50
C PHE A 127 -0.80 0.07 14.16
N LYS A 128 0.34 -0.41 13.64
CA LYS A 128 0.55 -1.82 13.30
C LYS A 128 0.40 -2.73 14.53
N CYS A 129 0.87 -2.30 15.72
CA CYS A 129 0.63 -3.00 16.98
C CYS A 129 -0.85 -3.01 17.37
N ALA A 130 -1.62 -1.94 17.08
CA ALA A 130 -3.05 -1.93 17.33
C ALA A 130 -3.77 -2.98 16.47
N MET A 131 -3.39 -3.10 15.20
CA MET A 131 -3.97 -4.11 14.29
C MET A 131 -3.66 -5.53 14.74
N PHE A 132 -2.43 -5.78 15.21
CA PHE A 132 -2.07 -7.07 15.83
C PHE A 132 -2.89 -7.37 17.10
N GLY A 133 -3.12 -6.36 17.93
CA GLY A 133 -3.90 -6.47 19.17
C GLY A 133 -5.42 -6.36 18.96
N GLU A 134 -5.90 -6.26 17.71
CA GLU A 134 -7.31 -6.11 17.36
C GLU A 134 -7.99 -4.91 18.05
N ASP A 135 -7.21 -3.83 18.23
CA ASP A 135 -7.63 -2.56 18.85
C ASP A 135 -8.04 -1.55 17.76
N ALA A 136 -9.32 -1.20 17.71
CA ALA A 136 -9.86 -0.21 16.76
C ALA A 136 -9.45 1.23 17.12
N ASN A 137 -8.16 1.45 17.34
CA ASN A 137 -7.58 2.67 17.84
C ASN A 137 -7.47 3.75 16.75
N TRP A 138 -8.58 4.43 16.49
CA TRP A 138 -8.63 5.56 15.54
C TRP A 138 -7.64 6.67 15.92
N GLY A 139 -7.36 6.88 17.20
CA GLY A 139 -6.39 7.88 17.67
C GLY A 139 -4.97 7.60 17.16
N ARG A 140 -4.57 6.34 17.02
CA ARG A 140 -3.29 5.94 16.40
C ARG A 140 -3.27 6.20 14.90
N VAL A 141 -4.40 6.04 14.21
CA VAL A 141 -4.54 6.41 12.80
C VAL A 141 -4.35 7.92 12.64
N LEU A 142 -5.08 8.73 13.42
CA LEU A 142 -4.95 10.19 13.38
C LEU A 142 -3.54 10.67 13.74
N CYS A 143 -2.92 10.04 14.73
CA CYS A 143 -1.54 10.33 15.10
C CYS A 143 -0.58 10.06 13.92
N ALA A 144 -0.75 8.93 13.23
CA ALA A 144 0.07 8.61 12.06
C ALA A 144 -0.17 9.59 10.89
N ILE A 145 -1.41 10.01 10.66
CA ILE A 145 -1.75 11.04 9.68
C ILE A 145 -1.11 12.38 10.05
N GLY A 146 -1.11 12.74 11.34
CA GLY A 146 -0.49 13.97 11.81
C GLY A 146 1.03 14.06 11.64
N TYR A 147 1.71 12.93 11.40
CA TYR A 147 3.13 12.89 11.04
C TYR A 147 3.37 12.93 9.52
N ALA A 148 2.33 12.92 8.71
CA ALA A 148 2.46 12.99 7.26
C ALA A 148 3.08 14.34 6.85
N ASP A 149 4.17 14.27 6.08
CA ASP A 149 4.87 15.47 5.59
C ASP A 149 4.15 16.03 4.35
N ALA A 150 2.93 16.56 4.57
CA ALA A 150 2.10 17.18 3.54
C ALA A 150 1.12 18.19 4.16
N ASP A 151 0.70 19.15 3.37
CA ASP A 151 -0.27 20.19 3.78
C ASP A 151 -1.70 19.74 3.50
N PHE A 152 -2.46 19.53 4.55
CA PHE A 152 -3.90 19.23 4.51
C PHE A 152 -4.56 19.52 5.87
N ALA A 153 -5.88 19.74 5.87
CA ALA A 153 -6.65 19.93 7.11
C ALA A 153 -7.04 18.56 7.70
N ILE A 154 -6.89 18.40 9.02
CA ILE A 154 -7.22 17.15 9.73
C ILE A 154 -8.63 17.16 10.33
N ASP A 155 -9.25 18.33 10.45
CA ASP A 155 -10.54 18.56 11.11
C ASP A 155 -11.76 18.21 10.24
N THR A 156 -11.55 17.86 8.98
CA THR A 156 -12.62 17.48 8.04
C THR A 156 -12.63 15.99 7.69
N MET A 157 -11.57 15.25 8.05
CA MET A 157 -11.38 13.88 7.57
C MET A 157 -12.29 12.87 8.26
N ASP A 158 -12.64 11.85 7.51
CA ASP A 158 -13.28 10.63 8.00
C ASP A 158 -12.32 9.45 7.94
N VAL A 159 -12.49 8.50 8.88
CA VAL A 159 -11.75 7.24 8.89
C VAL A 159 -12.70 6.10 9.18
N ASP A 160 -12.60 5.05 8.34
CA ASP A 160 -13.28 3.78 8.52
C ASP A 160 -12.26 2.64 8.60
N LEU A 161 -12.55 1.62 9.39
CA LEU A 161 -11.87 0.34 9.38
C LEU A 161 -12.82 -0.72 8.82
N SER A 162 -12.36 -1.55 7.91
CA SER A 162 -13.22 -2.56 7.30
C SER A 162 -12.50 -3.88 7.04
N SER A 163 -13.27 -4.94 6.88
CA SER A 163 -12.81 -6.28 6.53
C SER A 163 -13.95 -7.06 5.86
N ALA A 164 -13.78 -8.35 5.66
CA ALA A 164 -14.86 -9.25 5.21
C ALA A 164 -16.06 -9.27 6.18
N ALA A 165 -15.85 -8.97 7.47
CA ALA A 165 -16.91 -8.92 8.49
C ALA A 165 -17.78 -7.64 8.43
N GLY A 166 -17.32 -6.58 7.71
CA GLY A 166 -18.07 -5.34 7.53
C GLY A 166 -17.23 -4.08 7.68
N THR A 167 -17.90 -2.94 7.76
CA THR A 167 -17.27 -1.62 7.89
C THR A 167 -17.60 -1.00 9.25
N LEU A 168 -16.59 -0.53 9.95
CA LEU A 168 -16.65 0.14 11.23
C LEU A 168 -16.27 1.62 11.03
N GLU A 169 -17.21 2.51 11.24
CA GLU A 169 -16.94 3.93 11.31
C GLU A 169 -16.25 4.28 12.64
N VAL A 170 -15.09 4.93 12.60
CA VAL A 170 -14.31 5.22 13.81
C VAL A 170 -14.01 6.71 14.00
N CYS A 171 -14.02 7.49 12.91
CA CYS A 171 -13.78 8.94 12.98
C CYS A 171 -14.62 9.65 11.93
N ARG A 172 -15.21 10.78 12.33
CA ARG A 172 -15.96 11.69 11.44
C ARG A 172 -15.57 13.13 11.73
N ASN A 173 -15.24 13.87 10.66
CA ASN A 173 -14.81 15.27 10.75
C ASN A 173 -13.67 15.46 11.76
N GLY A 174 -12.65 14.63 11.70
CA GLY A 174 -11.45 14.70 12.53
C GLY A 174 -11.64 14.29 13.99
N ALA A 175 -12.83 13.86 14.39
CA ALA A 175 -13.15 13.45 15.76
C ALA A 175 -13.61 12.00 15.82
N GLY A 176 -13.21 11.28 16.88
CA GLY A 176 -13.69 9.93 17.14
C GLY A 176 -15.19 9.92 17.41
N ILE A 177 -15.84 8.85 16.99
CA ILE A 177 -17.24 8.58 17.24
C ILE A 177 -17.41 7.30 18.04
N ASP A 178 -18.56 7.17 18.69
CA ASP A 178 -18.89 5.93 19.42
C ASP A 178 -19.16 4.78 18.44
N PHE A 179 -18.62 3.61 18.73
CA PHE A 179 -18.84 2.39 17.96
C PHE A 179 -18.98 1.16 18.88
N SER A 180 -19.41 0.04 18.31
CA SER A 180 -19.54 -1.22 19.05
C SER A 180 -18.19 -1.92 19.14
N GLU A 181 -17.68 -2.10 20.35
CA GLU A 181 -16.45 -2.90 20.59
C GLU A 181 -16.61 -4.35 20.15
N GLU A 182 -17.80 -4.95 20.34
CA GLU A 182 -18.08 -6.31 19.86
C GLU A 182 -17.98 -6.42 18.34
N PHE A 183 -18.48 -5.40 17.61
CA PHE A 183 -18.39 -5.38 16.16
C PHE A 183 -16.95 -5.06 15.70
N ALA A 184 -16.26 -4.15 16.39
CA ALA A 184 -14.86 -3.84 16.13
C ALA A 184 -13.99 -5.10 16.24
N ALA A 185 -14.16 -5.90 17.28
CA ALA A 185 -13.44 -7.17 17.43
C ALA A 185 -13.71 -8.14 16.25
N LYS A 186 -14.94 -8.22 15.75
CA LYS A 186 -15.24 -9.06 14.57
C LYS A 186 -14.58 -8.56 13.30
N VAL A 187 -14.56 -7.24 13.09
CA VAL A 187 -13.92 -6.64 11.92
C VAL A 187 -12.40 -6.85 11.97
N LEU A 188 -11.78 -6.65 13.13
CA LEU A 188 -10.33 -6.72 13.28
C LEU A 188 -9.78 -8.14 13.46
N ALA A 189 -10.62 -9.15 13.70
CA ALA A 189 -10.20 -10.55 13.75
C ALA A 189 -9.86 -11.13 12.36
N GLU A 190 -10.28 -10.47 11.29
CA GLU A 190 -10.02 -10.93 9.92
C GLU A 190 -8.54 -10.74 9.51
N ASP A 191 -8.09 -11.54 8.54
CA ASP A 191 -6.70 -11.53 8.04
C ASP A 191 -6.37 -10.32 7.15
N GLU A 192 -7.38 -9.65 6.60
CA GLU A 192 -7.23 -8.50 5.72
C GLU A 192 -8.04 -7.32 6.25
N ILE A 193 -7.34 -6.27 6.65
CA ILE A 193 -7.93 -5.06 7.22
C ILE A 193 -7.71 -3.90 6.26
N TYR A 194 -8.78 -3.18 5.98
CA TYR A 194 -8.80 -2.00 5.14
C TYR A 194 -8.97 -0.76 6.01
N ILE A 195 -8.17 0.26 5.76
CA ILE A 195 -8.21 1.56 6.40
C ILE A 195 -8.60 2.58 5.33
N ASP A 196 -9.81 3.10 5.40
CA ASP A 196 -10.32 4.06 4.45
C ASP A 196 -10.32 5.46 5.06
N ILE A 197 -9.54 6.37 4.47
CA ILE A 197 -9.38 7.76 4.88
C ILE A 197 -9.97 8.65 3.79
N ASP A 198 -10.87 9.55 4.15
CA ASP A 198 -11.39 10.60 3.25
C ASP A 198 -11.03 11.98 3.79
N LEU A 199 -10.12 12.69 3.13
CA LEU A 199 -9.69 14.03 3.55
C LEU A 199 -10.70 15.12 3.16
N LYS A 200 -11.57 14.89 2.17
CA LYS A 200 -12.59 15.82 1.67
C LYS A 200 -12.05 17.16 1.14
N GLN A 201 -10.83 17.19 0.62
CA GLN A 201 -10.12 18.41 0.22
C GLN A 201 -9.73 18.44 -1.27
N GLY A 202 -10.07 17.42 -2.03
CA GLY A 202 -9.74 17.33 -3.45
C GLY A 202 -10.13 16.01 -4.08
N ASN A 203 -9.46 15.66 -5.17
CA ASN A 203 -9.73 14.44 -5.93
C ASN A 203 -8.53 13.46 -5.93
N GLY A 204 -7.47 13.78 -5.19
CA GLY A 204 -6.31 12.90 -5.06
C GLY A 204 -6.69 11.60 -4.35
N SER A 205 -6.17 10.49 -4.83
CA SER A 205 -6.38 9.18 -4.22
C SER A 205 -5.17 8.29 -4.41
N ALA A 206 -4.86 7.51 -3.37
CA ALA A 206 -3.79 6.52 -3.41
C ALA A 206 -4.06 5.38 -2.43
N LYS A 207 -3.32 4.28 -2.62
CA LYS A 207 -3.30 3.15 -1.71
C LYS A 207 -1.88 2.89 -1.20
N ALA A 208 -1.77 2.38 0.01
CA ALA A 208 -0.55 1.84 0.57
C ALA A 208 -0.83 0.50 1.25
N TRP A 209 0.17 -0.37 1.26
CA TRP A 209 0.06 -1.72 1.80
C TRP A 209 1.14 -2.01 2.84
N GLY A 210 0.82 -2.88 3.76
CA GLY A 210 1.73 -3.36 4.79
C GLY A 210 1.11 -4.50 5.57
N CYS A 211 1.69 -4.77 6.73
CA CYS A 211 1.23 -5.80 7.65
C CYS A 211 1.18 -5.27 9.08
N ASP A 212 0.58 -6.01 9.97
CA ASP A 212 0.67 -5.76 11.42
C ASP A 212 2.10 -5.91 11.95
N LEU A 213 2.33 -5.58 13.21
CA LEU A 213 3.62 -5.74 13.90
C LEU A 213 3.45 -6.66 15.10
N THR A 214 4.07 -7.83 15.02
CA THR A 214 3.87 -8.94 15.95
C THR A 214 5.09 -9.21 16.83
N TYR A 215 4.94 -10.05 17.82
CA TYR A 215 6.08 -10.55 18.61
C TYR A 215 7.04 -11.40 17.77
N ASP A 216 6.52 -12.11 16.76
CA ASP A 216 7.35 -12.93 15.87
C ASP A 216 8.24 -12.08 14.97
N TYR A 217 7.84 -10.86 14.59
CA TYR A 217 8.73 -9.91 13.93
C TYR A 217 9.98 -9.65 14.76
N VAL A 218 9.81 -9.35 16.04
CA VAL A 218 10.94 -9.09 16.95
C VAL A 218 11.81 -10.33 17.13
N LYS A 219 11.19 -11.50 17.28
CA LYS A 219 11.90 -12.78 17.45
C LYS A 219 12.73 -13.11 16.20
N ILE A 220 12.14 -13.06 15.00
CA ILE A 220 12.81 -13.38 13.74
C ILE A 220 14.01 -12.45 13.53
N ASN A 221 13.81 -11.13 13.70
CA ASN A 221 14.87 -10.15 13.48
C ASN A 221 15.91 -10.11 14.61
N GLY A 222 15.51 -10.44 15.82
CA GLY A 222 16.43 -10.57 16.98
C GLY A 222 17.33 -11.81 16.91
N ASP A 223 16.85 -12.88 16.31
CA ASP A 223 17.60 -14.12 16.12
C ASP A 223 18.46 -14.13 14.85
N TYR A 224 18.18 -13.23 13.90
CA TYR A 224 18.93 -13.11 12.65
C TYR A 224 20.35 -12.60 12.93
N ARG A 225 21.35 -13.38 12.51
CA ARG A 225 22.78 -13.05 12.62
C ARG A 225 23.38 -13.00 11.23
N SER A 226 23.89 -11.86 10.82
CA SER A 226 24.64 -11.66 9.57
C SER A 226 26.13 -11.95 9.74
#